data_fb34f40ad485a960d9728e27f1e7c8bc
#
_entry.id   fb34f40ad485a960d9728e27f1e7c8bc
#
_cell.length_a   1.000
_cell.length_b   1.000
_cell.length_c   1.000
_cell.angle_alpha   90.00
_cell.angle_beta   90.00
_cell.angle_gamma   90.00
#
_symmetry.space_group_name_H-M   'P 1'
#
loop_
_entity.id
_entity.type
_entity.pdbx_description
1 polymer ?
#
loop_
_entity_poly.entity_id
_entity_poly.type
_entity_poly.pdbx_seq_one_letter_code
_entity_poly.pdbx_strand_id
1 'polypeptide(L)'
;ERVVTSDREEIFYYFDPGDRKPPLNVYFSGYKTREGFEGYNMMRRMGCPFLLISESRLEGGSFYMGSPEYEEQLVGILRKHMEELGFGADEVVLSGLSMGTFGALYYGCDISPHAMLLGKPLASIGDVAANERLNRPGGFPTSLDVLCYIQKGMDADCIDRLNHRFWDKFDHADWHASKFIVSYMIEDDYDRTAYQQLISHLQSGGVQVYGKGIHGRHNDDTGAIVKWFVSQYYKILAEDFHRDVE
;
A
#
# COMPACT_ATOMS: atom_id res chain seq x y z
N GLU A 1 -18.53 1.89 -1.88
CA GLU A 1 -18.76 2.94 -2.88
C GLU A 1 -17.89 2.69 -4.12
N ARG A 2 -18.31 3.25 -5.25
CA ARG A 2 -17.58 3.18 -6.51
C ARG A 2 -17.55 4.56 -7.14
N VAL A 3 -16.36 5.03 -7.48
CA VAL A 3 -16.13 6.27 -8.23
C VAL A 3 -15.56 5.89 -9.59
N VAL A 4 -16.00 6.55 -10.65
CA VAL A 4 -15.60 6.29 -12.02
C VAL A 4 -15.07 7.60 -12.62
N THR A 5 -13.85 7.57 -13.13
CA THR A 5 -13.22 8.71 -13.82
C THR A 5 -13.83 8.94 -15.21
N SER A 6 -13.50 10.06 -15.82
CA SER A 6 -13.90 10.36 -17.21
C SER A 6 -13.36 9.31 -18.21
N ASP A 7 -12.18 8.75 -17.92
CA ASP A 7 -11.54 7.69 -18.71
C ASP A 7 -12.05 6.28 -18.35
N ARG A 8 -13.13 6.20 -17.55
CA ARG A 8 -13.75 4.95 -17.08
C ARG A 8 -12.85 4.08 -16.19
N GLU A 9 -11.89 4.65 -15.50
CA GLU A 9 -11.18 3.97 -14.44
C GLU A 9 -12.04 3.96 -13.17
N GLU A 10 -12.08 2.82 -12.49
CA GLU A 10 -12.92 2.64 -11.31
C GLU A 10 -12.09 2.65 -10.03
N ILE A 11 -12.53 3.42 -9.02
CA ILE A 11 -12.05 3.33 -7.64
C ILE A 11 -13.14 2.68 -6.82
N PHE A 12 -12.83 1.56 -6.21
CA PHE A 12 -13.76 0.81 -5.38
C PHE A 12 -13.31 0.86 -3.93
N TYR A 13 -14.13 1.44 -3.05
CA TYR A 13 -13.79 1.62 -1.64
C TYR A 13 -14.97 1.42 -0.70
N TYR A 14 -14.66 1.14 0.55
CA TYR A 14 -15.62 1.01 1.65
C TYR A 14 -15.15 1.82 2.84
N PHE A 15 -15.98 2.71 3.33
CA PHE A 15 -15.72 3.50 4.52
C PHE A 15 -16.64 3.10 5.68
N ASP A 16 -16.07 2.95 6.86
CA ASP A 16 -16.79 2.74 8.12
C ASP A 16 -16.28 3.78 9.13
N PRO A 17 -17.17 4.65 9.67
CA PRO A 17 -16.77 5.69 10.61
C PRO A 17 -16.37 5.15 11.99
N GLY A 18 -16.57 3.86 12.25
CA GLY A 18 -16.27 3.25 13.54
C GLY A 18 -16.80 4.07 14.72
N ASP A 19 -15.96 4.24 15.73
CA ASP A 19 -16.27 5.07 16.91
C ASP A 19 -15.92 6.56 16.73
N ARG A 20 -15.47 6.97 15.54
CA ARG A 20 -15.07 8.33 15.16
C ARG A 20 -13.90 8.90 15.98
N LYS A 21 -13.05 8.04 16.53
CA LYS A 21 -11.81 8.43 17.22
C LYS A 21 -10.59 7.97 16.44
N PRO A 22 -9.48 8.72 16.45
CA PRO A 22 -8.28 8.35 15.70
C PRO A 22 -7.71 6.99 16.15
N PRO A 23 -6.99 6.33 15.24
CA PRO A 23 -6.67 6.77 13.88
C PRO A 23 -7.73 6.38 12.84
N LEU A 24 -7.69 7.04 11.66
CA LEU A 24 -8.26 6.50 10.44
C LEU A 24 -7.31 5.43 9.88
N ASN A 25 -7.77 4.18 9.87
CA ASN A 25 -7.03 3.07 9.28
C ASN A 25 -7.38 2.93 7.79
N VAL A 26 -6.45 3.21 6.89
CA VAL A 26 -6.62 2.97 5.45
C VAL A 26 -5.89 1.71 5.06
N TYR A 27 -6.60 0.77 4.46
CA TYR A 27 -6.05 -0.50 4.01
C TYR A 27 -6.22 -0.67 2.50
N PHE A 28 -5.12 -0.80 1.80
CA PHE A 28 -5.06 -1.14 0.39
C PHE A 28 -5.03 -2.65 0.22
N SER A 29 -6.00 -3.21 -0.48
CA SER A 29 -6.11 -4.65 -0.71
C SER A 29 -4.94 -5.16 -1.56
N GLY A 30 -4.46 -6.37 -1.24
CA GLY A 30 -3.54 -7.11 -2.10
C GLY A 30 -4.22 -7.64 -3.36
N TYR A 31 -3.50 -8.50 -4.07
CA TYR A 31 -4.02 -9.20 -5.25
C TYR A 31 -5.30 -9.98 -4.93
N LYS A 32 -6.30 -9.87 -5.81
CA LYS A 32 -7.56 -10.60 -5.69
C LYS A 32 -8.05 -11.12 -7.04
N THR A 33 -8.62 -12.31 -7.02
CA THR A 33 -9.27 -12.92 -8.18
C THR A 33 -10.76 -12.58 -8.28
N ARG A 34 -11.32 -11.86 -7.30
CA ARG A 34 -12.73 -11.48 -7.24
C ARG A 34 -12.87 -10.09 -6.66
N GLU A 35 -13.91 -9.37 -7.05
CA GLU A 35 -14.28 -8.11 -6.41
C GLU A 35 -14.55 -8.31 -4.90
N GLY A 36 -14.25 -7.30 -4.12
CA GLY A 36 -14.46 -7.27 -2.68
C GLY A 36 -13.31 -6.60 -1.93
N PHE A 37 -13.44 -6.57 -0.61
CA PHE A 37 -12.45 -5.94 0.24
C PHE A 37 -11.71 -6.99 1.07
N GLU A 38 -10.41 -6.82 1.14
CA GLU A 38 -9.55 -7.51 2.09
C GLU A 38 -9.52 -6.73 3.40
N GLY A 39 -9.26 -7.41 4.51
CA GLY A 39 -9.05 -6.74 5.80
C GLY A 39 -10.32 -6.32 6.55
N TYR A 40 -11.54 -6.48 6.01
CA TYR A 40 -12.78 -6.01 6.64
C TYR A 40 -12.95 -6.48 8.09
N ASN A 41 -12.84 -7.79 8.34
CA ASN A 41 -13.02 -8.32 9.69
C ASN A 41 -11.90 -7.89 10.65
N MET A 42 -10.69 -7.68 10.15
CA MET A 42 -9.56 -7.17 10.90
C MET A 42 -9.82 -5.73 11.33
N MET A 43 -10.13 -4.85 10.39
CA MET A 43 -10.37 -3.44 10.66
C MET A 43 -11.58 -3.21 11.57
N ARG A 44 -12.68 -3.94 11.32
CA ARG A 44 -13.88 -3.84 12.14
C ARG A 44 -13.65 -4.20 13.61
N ARG A 45 -12.80 -5.19 13.89
CA ARG A 45 -12.45 -5.59 15.27
C ARG A 45 -11.68 -4.50 16.03
N MET A 46 -11.00 -3.62 15.35
CA MET A 46 -10.25 -2.54 15.97
C MET A 46 -11.13 -1.39 16.45
N GLY A 47 -12.40 -1.33 16.00
CA GLY A 47 -13.37 -0.32 16.43
C GLY A 47 -13.11 1.10 15.93
N CYS A 48 -11.96 1.35 15.30
CA CYS A 48 -11.60 2.66 14.75
C CYS A 48 -12.30 2.92 13.41
N PRO A 49 -12.37 4.18 12.94
CA PRO A 49 -12.67 4.48 11.55
C PRO A 49 -11.73 3.74 10.61
N PHE A 50 -12.28 3.20 9.52
CA PHE A 50 -11.44 2.57 8.51
C PHE A 50 -11.95 2.77 7.09
N LEU A 51 -11.00 2.81 6.16
CA LEU A 51 -11.22 2.90 4.73
C LEU A 51 -10.51 1.73 4.04
N LEU A 52 -11.26 0.90 3.34
CA LEU A 52 -10.72 -0.19 2.53
C LEU A 52 -10.75 0.23 1.06
N ILE A 53 -9.62 0.09 0.38
CA ILE A 53 -9.50 0.39 -1.04
C ILE A 53 -9.16 -0.89 -1.78
N SER A 54 -9.89 -1.18 -2.86
CA SER A 54 -9.71 -2.37 -3.65
C SER A 54 -9.38 -2.02 -5.09
N GLU A 55 -8.43 -2.76 -5.66
CA GLU A 55 -8.03 -2.64 -7.04
C GLU A 55 -8.63 -3.78 -7.86
N SER A 56 -9.34 -3.45 -8.93
CA SER A 56 -10.01 -4.45 -9.77
C SER A 56 -9.93 -4.15 -11.28
N ARG A 57 -9.16 -3.13 -11.69
CA ARG A 57 -9.10 -2.68 -13.09
C ARG A 57 -8.37 -3.63 -14.03
N LEU A 58 -7.41 -4.40 -13.50
CA LEU A 58 -6.71 -5.44 -14.24
C LEU A 58 -6.81 -6.77 -13.48
N GLU A 59 -6.73 -7.88 -14.19
CA GLU A 59 -6.53 -9.17 -13.55
C GLU A 59 -5.20 -9.13 -12.78
N GLY A 60 -5.26 -9.15 -11.45
CA GLY A 60 -4.13 -8.95 -10.55
C GLY A 60 -3.82 -7.51 -10.15
N GLY A 61 -4.57 -6.54 -10.69
CA GLY A 61 -4.52 -5.14 -10.30
C GLY A 61 -3.50 -4.30 -11.05
N SER A 62 -3.71 -3.00 -11.03
CA SER A 62 -2.83 -1.99 -11.63
C SER A 62 -1.89 -1.34 -10.61
N PHE A 63 -1.71 -1.92 -9.43
CA PHE A 63 -0.94 -1.35 -8.32
C PHE A 63 -1.43 0.04 -7.89
N TYR A 64 -2.73 0.29 -8.03
CA TYR A 64 -3.33 1.58 -7.69
C TYR A 64 -2.83 2.78 -8.51
N MET A 65 -2.09 2.55 -9.58
CA MET A 65 -1.69 3.58 -10.54
C MET A 65 -2.75 3.73 -11.64
N GLY A 66 -2.91 4.94 -12.15
CA GLY A 66 -3.88 5.24 -13.19
C GLY A 66 -3.59 6.53 -13.92
N SER A 67 -4.63 7.11 -14.51
CA SER A 67 -4.60 8.46 -15.05
C SER A 67 -4.40 9.49 -13.91
N PRO A 68 -3.98 10.72 -14.25
CA PRO A 68 -3.92 11.80 -13.26
C PRO A 68 -5.26 12.01 -12.54
N GLU A 69 -6.38 11.90 -13.26
CA GLU A 69 -7.72 12.02 -12.67
C GLU A 69 -8.00 10.90 -11.65
N TYR A 70 -7.61 9.66 -11.97
CA TYR A 70 -7.76 8.53 -11.03
C TYR A 70 -6.99 8.79 -9.74
N GLU A 71 -5.74 9.20 -9.84
CA GLU A 71 -4.89 9.43 -8.69
C GLU A 71 -5.37 10.61 -7.85
N GLU A 72 -5.78 11.70 -8.49
CA GLU A 72 -6.36 12.86 -7.80
C GLU A 72 -7.66 12.49 -7.08
N GLN A 73 -8.54 11.72 -7.70
CA GLN A 73 -9.79 11.26 -7.07
C GLN A 73 -9.52 10.33 -5.89
N LEU A 74 -8.53 9.44 -5.97
CA LEU A 74 -8.19 8.56 -4.86
C LEU A 74 -7.64 9.37 -3.67
N VAL A 75 -6.74 10.31 -3.90
CA VAL A 75 -6.29 11.27 -2.87
C VAL A 75 -7.47 12.06 -2.30
N GLY A 76 -8.39 12.50 -3.16
CA GLY A 76 -9.62 13.20 -2.76
C GLY A 76 -10.49 12.37 -1.83
N ILE A 77 -10.63 11.07 -2.08
CA ILE A 77 -11.36 10.14 -1.19
C ILE A 77 -10.70 10.07 0.20
N LEU A 78 -9.38 9.95 0.25
CA LEU A 78 -8.64 9.91 1.51
C LEU A 78 -8.89 11.20 2.31
N ARG A 79 -8.66 12.34 1.70
CA ARG A 79 -8.83 13.67 2.32
C ARG A 79 -10.27 13.94 2.76
N LYS A 80 -11.26 13.56 1.93
CA LYS A 80 -12.68 13.69 2.28
C LYS A 80 -13.01 13.00 3.60
N HIS A 81 -12.55 11.76 3.79
CA HIS A 81 -12.86 11.03 5.01
C HIS A 81 -12.04 11.49 6.22
N MET A 82 -10.82 12.00 6.00
CA MET A 82 -10.07 12.71 7.05
C MET A 82 -10.83 13.95 7.52
N GLU A 83 -11.33 14.77 6.58
CA GLU A 83 -12.13 15.98 6.88
C GLU A 83 -13.45 15.63 7.59
N GLU A 84 -14.17 14.60 7.13
CA GLU A 84 -15.42 14.13 7.78
C GLU A 84 -15.22 13.71 9.24
N LEU A 85 -14.04 13.20 9.57
CA LEU A 85 -13.66 12.80 10.91
C LEU A 85 -13.02 13.94 11.72
N GLY A 86 -12.52 14.97 11.06
CA GLY A 86 -11.75 16.07 11.65
C GLY A 86 -10.32 15.66 11.98
N PHE A 87 -9.73 14.72 11.24
CA PHE A 87 -8.40 14.16 11.49
C PHE A 87 -7.31 14.82 10.65
N GLY A 88 -6.17 15.07 11.30
CA GLY A 88 -4.92 15.42 10.64
C GLY A 88 -4.18 14.21 10.05
N ALA A 89 -3.09 14.47 9.35
CA ALA A 89 -2.23 13.42 8.80
C ALA A 89 -1.60 12.54 9.89
N ASP A 90 -1.30 13.12 11.04
CA ASP A 90 -0.78 12.46 12.25
C ASP A 90 -1.81 11.53 12.93
N GLU A 91 -3.06 11.53 12.45
CA GLU A 91 -4.13 10.64 12.91
C GLU A 91 -4.53 9.60 11.85
N VAL A 92 -3.67 9.35 10.86
CA VAL A 92 -3.89 8.39 9.78
C VAL A 92 -2.83 7.28 9.79
N VAL A 93 -3.26 6.05 9.58
CA VAL A 93 -2.39 4.88 9.35
C VAL A 93 -2.70 4.33 7.98
N LEU A 94 -1.72 4.31 7.08
CA LEU A 94 -1.84 3.65 5.78
C LEU A 94 -1.20 2.27 5.83
N SER A 95 -1.84 1.31 5.21
CA SER A 95 -1.40 -0.07 5.30
C SER A 95 -1.75 -0.90 4.07
N GLY A 96 -1.04 -2.01 3.90
CA GLY A 96 -1.30 -2.97 2.84
C GLY A 96 -0.43 -4.21 2.94
N LEU A 97 -0.86 -5.25 2.25
CA LEU A 97 -0.10 -6.48 2.03
C LEU A 97 0.16 -6.67 0.53
N SER A 98 1.37 -7.10 0.16
CA SER A 98 1.72 -7.38 -1.24
C SER A 98 1.45 -6.16 -2.14
N MET A 99 0.65 -6.30 -3.20
CA MET A 99 0.26 -5.17 -4.08
C MET A 99 -0.29 -3.97 -3.30
N GLY A 100 -1.00 -4.20 -2.20
CA GLY A 100 -1.54 -3.14 -1.36
C GLY A 100 -0.47 -2.28 -0.70
N THR A 101 0.74 -2.80 -0.49
CA THR A 101 1.85 -2.00 0.04
C THR A 101 2.27 -0.89 -0.92
N PHE A 102 2.23 -1.17 -2.22
CA PHE A 102 2.53 -0.16 -3.22
C PHE A 102 1.49 0.98 -3.20
N GLY A 103 0.19 0.64 -3.13
CA GLY A 103 -0.86 1.65 -2.98
C GLY A 103 -0.68 2.51 -1.72
N ALA A 104 -0.41 1.87 -0.58
CA ALA A 104 -0.13 2.59 0.66
C ALA A 104 1.07 3.53 0.55
N LEU A 105 2.19 3.07 -0.04
CA LEU A 105 3.39 3.87 -0.26
C LEU A 105 3.13 5.03 -1.22
N TYR A 106 2.49 4.75 -2.36
CA TYR A 106 2.27 5.73 -3.42
C TYR A 106 1.38 6.90 -2.97
N TYR A 107 0.29 6.58 -2.28
CA TYR A 107 -0.63 7.60 -1.74
C TYR A 107 -0.21 8.14 -0.37
N GLY A 108 0.64 7.42 0.34
CA GLY A 108 1.31 7.92 1.53
C GLY A 108 2.12 9.19 1.25
N CYS A 109 2.70 9.31 0.04
CA CYS A 109 3.41 10.51 -0.41
C CYS A 109 2.53 11.78 -0.39
N ASP A 110 1.22 11.65 -0.61
CA ASP A 110 0.28 12.78 -0.66
C ASP A 110 -0.32 13.12 0.71
N ILE A 111 -0.23 12.18 1.67
CA ILE A 111 -0.91 12.27 2.96
C ILE A 111 0.09 12.54 4.10
N SER A 112 1.32 11.98 4.02
CA SER A 112 2.31 12.00 5.11
C SER A 112 1.74 11.46 6.44
N PRO A 113 1.29 10.19 6.47
CA PRO A 113 0.53 9.63 7.59
C PRO A 113 1.39 9.45 8.85
N HIS A 114 0.76 9.26 10.00
CA HIS A 114 1.41 8.89 11.24
C HIS A 114 2.26 7.61 11.10
N ALA A 115 1.69 6.60 10.47
CA ALA A 115 2.40 5.32 10.27
C ALA A 115 2.07 4.67 8.94
N MET A 116 3.08 3.98 8.40
CA MET A 116 3.00 3.08 7.24
C MET A 116 3.18 1.65 7.75
N LEU A 117 2.16 0.81 7.65
CA LEU A 117 2.23 -0.61 8.05
C LEU A 117 2.20 -1.50 6.80
N LEU A 118 3.32 -2.09 6.47
CA LEU A 118 3.57 -2.75 5.19
C LEU A 118 4.00 -4.21 5.38
N GLY A 119 3.28 -5.12 4.75
CA GLY A 119 3.65 -6.54 4.72
C GLY A 119 3.93 -7.02 3.31
N LYS A 120 5.08 -7.66 3.08
CA LYS A 120 5.55 -8.11 1.75
C LYS A 120 5.62 -6.94 0.76
N PRO A 121 6.50 -5.95 0.99
CA PRO A 121 6.52 -4.71 0.23
C PRO A 121 6.89 -4.94 -1.24
N LEU A 122 6.29 -4.12 -2.10
CA LEU A 122 6.63 -3.99 -3.51
C LEU A 122 6.83 -2.49 -3.80
N ALA A 123 7.88 -2.15 -4.54
CA ALA A 123 8.24 -0.75 -4.82
C ALA A 123 8.55 -0.49 -6.30
N SER A 124 9.65 -1.03 -6.82
CA SER A 124 10.04 -0.86 -8.22
C SER A 124 9.22 -1.76 -9.14
N ILE A 125 7.99 -1.36 -9.44
CA ILE A 125 7.03 -2.19 -10.18
C ILE A 125 7.47 -2.46 -11.63
N GLY A 126 8.21 -1.55 -12.24
CA GLY A 126 8.82 -1.78 -13.56
C GLY A 126 9.77 -2.97 -13.55
N ASP A 127 10.66 -3.05 -12.55
CA ASP A 127 11.58 -4.18 -12.39
C ASP A 127 10.86 -5.48 -12.05
N VAL A 128 9.85 -5.42 -11.19
CA VAL A 128 9.01 -6.57 -10.85
C VAL A 128 8.35 -7.12 -12.12
N ALA A 129 7.74 -6.26 -12.93
CA ALA A 129 7.07 -6.64 -14.17
C ALA A 129 8.05 -7.27 -15.18
N ALA A 130 9.24 -6.66 -15.35
CA ALA A 130 10.27 -7.17 -16.26
C ALA A 130 10.80 -8.53 -15.81
N ASN A 131 11.09 -8.69 -14.51
CA ASN A 131 11.63 -9.93 -13.98
C ASN A 131 10.63 -11.09 -14.06
N GLU A 132 9.37 -10.85 -13.79
CA GLU A 132 8.31 -11.87 -13.93
C GLU A 132 8.20 -12.35 -15.36
N ARG A 133 8.26 -11.45 -16.33
CA ARG A 133 8.22 -11.81 -17.75
C ARG A 133 9.38 -12.70 -18.15
N LEU A 134 10.59 -12.37 -17.73
CA LEU A 134 11.83 -12.98 -18.22
C LEU A 134 12.22 -14.23 -17.46
N ASN A 135 12.00 -14.26 -16.15
CA ASN A 135 12.58 -15.25 -15.25
C ASN A 135 11.55 -16.13 -14.53
N ARG A 136 10.29 -15.68 -14.44
CA ARG A 136 9.24 -16.38 -13.70
C ARG A 136 7.89 -16.37 -14.41
N PRO A 137 7.81 -16.90 -15.65
CA PRO A 137 6.56 -16.88 -16.39
C PRO A 137 5.46 -17.61 -15.61
N GLY A 138 4.46 -16.86 -15.13
CA GLY A 138 3.33 -17.35 -14.35
C GLY A 138 3.41 -17.06 -12.83
N GLY A 139 4.46 -16.42 -12.33
CA GLY A 139 4.57 -16.03 -10.92
C GLY A 139 3.61 -14.88 -10.55
N PHE A 140 3.68 -13.79 -11.32
CA PHE A 140 2.74 -12.65 -11.29
C PHE A 140 2.30 -12.33 -12.72
N PRO A 141 1.37 -13.08 -13.29
CA PRO A 141 1.00 -12.97 -14.72
C PRO A 141 0.54 -11.57 -15.11
N THR A 142 0.09 -10.77 -14.17
CA THR A 142 -0.51 -9.46 -14.37
C THR A 142 0.46 -8.30 -14.23
N SER A 143 1.67 -8.52 -13.74
CA SER A 143 2.66 -7.44 -13.61
C SER A 143 3.06 -6.84 -14.97
N LEU A 144 3.02 -7.65 -16.04
CA LEU A 144 3.22 -7.18 -17.42
C LEU A 144 2.11 -6.26 -17.91
N ASP A 145 0.88 -6.55 -17.52
CA ASP A 145 -0.27 -5.77 -17.95
C ASP A 145 -0.18 -4.36 -17.37
N VAL A 146 0.44 -4.19 -16.22
CA VAL A 146 0.70 -2.86 -15.63
C VAL A 146 1.58 -2.00 -16.53
N LEU A 147 2.67 -2.54 -17.09
CA LEU A 147 3.52 -1.80 -18.02
C LEU A 147 2.72 -1.37 -19.26
N CYS A 148 1.98 -2.28 -19.87
CA CYS A 148 1.13 -1.98 -21.02
C CYS A 148 0.04 -0.97 -20.66
N TYR A 149 -0.58 -1.12 -19.50
CA TYR A 149 -1.69 -0.28 -19.07
C TYR A 149 -1.24 1.16 -18.76
N ILE A 150 -0.17 1.32 -17.96
CA ILE A 150 0.30 2.62 -17.49
C ILE A 150 1.24 3.28 -18.51
N GLN A 151 2.23 2.54 -19.04
CA GLN A 151 3.28 3.09 -19.90
C GLN A 151 3.01 2.94 -21.39
N LYS A 152 1.98 2.19 -21.76
CA LYS A 152 1.62 1.85 -23.16
C LYS A 152 2.76 1.13 -23.91
N GLY A 153 3.67 0.48 -23.19
CA GLY A 153 4.81 -0.25 -23.73
C GLY A 153 5.49 -1.12 -22.69
N MET A 154 6.49 -1.90 -23.12
CA MET A 154 7.22 -2.87 -22.29
C MET A 154 8.74 -2.84 -22.53
N ASP A 155 9.25 -1.78 -23.16
CA ASP A 155 10.67 -1.59 -23.36
C ASP A 155 11.38 -1.11 -22.07
N ALA A 156 12.71 -1.01 -22.13
CA ALA A 156 13.51 -0.58 -20.99
C ALA A 156 13.14 0.82 -20.50
N ASP A 157 12.82 1.73 -21.43
CA ASP A 157 12.42 3.09 -21.06
C ASP A 157 11.07 3.11 -20.34
N CYS A 158 10.16 2.20 -20.70
CA CYS A 158 8.88 2.04 -19.98
C CYS A 158 9.07 1.52 -18.57
N ILE A 159 9.98 0.57 -18.39
CA ILE A 159 10.35 0.01 -17.08
C ILE A 159 10.93 1.10 -16.19
N ASP A 160 11.91 1.85 -16.70
CA ASP A 160 12.56 2.93 -15.97
C ASP A 160 11.59 4.05 -15.59
N ARG A 161 10.74 4.50 -16.54
CA ARG A 161 9.72 5.51 -16.24
C ARG A 161 8.74 5.06 -15.16
N LEU A 162 8.35 3.77 -15.14
CA LEU A 162 7.44 3.26 -14.12
C LEU A 162 8.09 3.25 -12.73
N ASN A 163 9.36 2.87 -12.66
CA ASN A 163 10.13 2.91 -11.41
C ASN A 163 10.32 4.36 -10.94
N HIS A 164 10.74 5.27 -11.82
CA HIS A 164 10.95 6.69 -11.50
C HIS A 164 9.66 7.38 -11.05
N ARG A 165 8.52 7.06 -11.66
CA ARG A 165 7.21 7.63 -11.25
C ARG A 165 6.92 7.41 -9.76
N PHE A 166 7.34 6.27 -9.20
CA PHE A 166 7.21 6.00 -7.78
C PHE A 166 8.30 6.70 -6.97
N TRP A 167 9.57 6.46 -7.30
CA TRP A 167 10.67 6.93 -6.48
C TRP A 167 10.81 8.45 -6.45
N ASP A 168 10.58 9.12 -7.58
CA ASP A 168 10.57 10.59 -7.64
C ASP A 168 9.48 11.17 -6.72
N LYS A 169 8.30 10.56 -6.71
CA LYS A 169 7.21 10.96 -5.80
C LYS A 169 7.58 10.69 -4.34
N PHE A 170 8.15 9.53 -4.06
CA PHE A 170 8.53 9.09 -2.72
C PHE A 170 9.62 9.97 -2.10
N ASP A 171 10.63 10.32 -2.88
CA ASP A 171 11.76 11.15 -2.43
C ASP A 171 11.39 12.62 -2.19
N HIS A 172 10.32 13.10 -2.83
CA HIS A 172 9.80 14.46 -2.62
C HIS A 172 8.77 14.54 -1.49
N ALA A 173 8.33 13.43 -0.94
CA ALA A 173 7.34 13.41 0.13
C ALA A 173 7.96 13.75 1.50
N ASP A 174 7.16 14.34 2.37
CA ASP A 174 7.56 14.61 3.75
C ASP A 174 7.25 13.41 4.65
N TRP A 175 8.29 12.69 5.04
CA TRP A 175 8.20 11.52 5.91
C TRP A 175 8.64 11.77 7.36
N HIS A 176 8.99 13.01 7.72
CA HIS A 176 9.59 13.30 9.02
C HIS A 176 8.74 12.90 10.23
N ALA A 177 7.42 12.99 10.11
CA ALA A 177 6.48 12.62 11.16
C ALA A 177 6.00 11.16 11.05
N SER A 178 6.34 10.45 9.97
CA SER A 178 5.88 9.09 9.69
C SER A 178 6.82 8.04 10.25
N LYS A 179 6.25 6.93 10.76
CA LYS A 179 7.01 5.73 11.08
C LYS A 179 6.71 4.62 10.07
N PHE A 180 7.72 3.90 9.65
CA PHE A 180 7.59 2.76 8.75
C PHE A 180 7.74 1.45 9.52
N ILE A 181 6.71 0.62 9.47
CA ILE A 181 6.67 -0.70 10.10
C ILE A 181 6.52 -1.73 8.99
N VAL A 182 7.60 -2.44 8.68
CA VAL A 182 7.71 -3.25 7.47
C VAL A 182 8.07 -4.70 7.81
N SER A 183 7.31 -5.66 7.30
CA SER A 183 7.72 -7.06 7.29
C SER A 183 7.98 -7.53 5.86
N TYR A 184 9.00 -8.36 5.68
CA TYR A 184 9.38 -8.89 4.37
C TYR A 184 9.77 -10.37 4.47
N MET A 185 9.58 -11.09 3.36
CA MET A 185 9.98 -12.50 3.27
C MET A 185 11.47 -12.59 2.93
N ILE A 186 12.24 -13.28 3.80
CA ILE A 186 13.71 -13.28 3.71
C ILE A 186 14.19 -13.97 2.45
N GLU A 187 13.52 -15.04 2.03
CA GLU A 187 13.88 -15.85 0.87
C GLU A 187 13.27 -15.30 -0.45
N ASP A 188 12.52 -14.20 -0.38
CA ASP A 188 11.96 -13.56 -1.57
C ASP A 188 12.76 -12.33 -2.01
N ASP A 189 13.16 -12.31 -3.27
CA ASP A 189 14.01 -11.24 -3.80
C ASP A 189 13.25 -9.92 -3.93
N TYR A 190 11.96 -9.95 -4.27
CA TYR A 190 11.15 -8.74 -4.39
C TYR A 190 10.97 -8.05 -3.06
N ASP A 191 10.51 -8.79 -2.06
CA ASP A 191 10.27 -8.29 -0.70
C ASP A 191 11.56 -7.71 -0.11
N ARG A 192 12.66 -8.47 -0.20
CA ARG A 192 13.96 -8.05 0.32
C ARG A 192 14.50 -6.82 -0.40
N THR A 193 14.41 -6.79 -1.73
CA THR A 193 14.87 -5.67 -2.53
C THR A 193 14.06 -4.41 -2.22
N ALA A 194 12.72 -4.51 -2.20
CA ALA A 194 11.86 -3.39 -1.85
C ALA A 194 12.14 -2.85 -0.44
N TYR A 195 12.32 -3.75 0.54
CA TYR A 195 12.70 -3.36 1.90
C TYR A 195 14.04 -2.61 1.94
N GLN A 196 15.07 -3.11 1.24
CA GLN A 196 16.39 -2.46 1.17
C GLN A 196 16.33 -1.10 0.48
N GLN A 197 15.58 -0.98 -0.61
CA GLN A 197 15.36 0.28 -1.33
C GLN A 197 14.66 1.30 -0.42
N LEU A 198 13.58 0.92 0.26
CA LEU A 198 12.86 1.80 1.19
C LEU A 198 13.79 2.33 2.29
N ILE A 199 14.60 1.46 2.91
CA ILE A 199 15.58 1.90 3.92
C ILE A 199 16.58 2.90 3.32
N SER A 200 17.11 2.61 2.13
CA SER A 200 18.10 3.49 1.48
C SER A 200 17.55 4.89 1.23
N HIS A 201 16.29 5.01 0.78
CA HIS A 201 15.65 6.29 0.53
C HIS A 201 15.27 7.03 1.83
N LEU A 202 14.86 6.31 2.87
CA LEU A 202 14.42 6.91 4.15
C LEU A 202 15.55 7.28 5.10
N GLN A 203 16.72 6.65 5.01
CA GLN A 203 17.86 6.87 5.91
C GLN A 203 18.37 8.31 5.91
N SER A 204 18.31 9.00 4.78
CA SER A 204 18.76 10.39 4.65
C SER A 204 17.88 11.38 5.42
N GLY A 205 16.62 11.01 5.71
CA GLY A 205 15.63 11.86 6.38
C GLY A 205 15.45 11.64 7.88
N GLY A 206 16.20 10.69 8.49
CA GLY A 206 16.04 10.38 9.92
C GLY A 206 14.70 9.72 10.29
N VAL A 207 14.03 9.12 9.31
CA VAL A 207 12.72 8.48 9.47
C VAL A 207 12.85 7.19 10.27
N GLN A 208 11.90 6.92 11.17
CA GLN A 208 11.87 5.69 11.97
C GLN A 208 11.41 4.51 11.12
N VAL A 209 12.26 3.48 10.99
CA VAL A 209 11.95 2.25 10.25
C VAL A 209 12.10 1.04 11.17
N TYR A 210 11.03 0.28 11.32
CA TYR A 210 10.98 -0.97 12.07
C TYR A 210 10.82 -2.14 11.11
N GLY A 211 11.89 -2.91 10.89
CA GLY A 211 11.92 -4.02 9.95
C GLY A 211 11.77 -5.37 10.63
N LYS A 212 11.01 -6.28 10.03
CA LYS A 212 10.89 -7.68 10.45
C LYS A 212 11.02 -8.63 9.27
N GLY A 213 12.13 -9.37 9.22
CA GLY A 213 12.28 -10.50 8.30
C GLY A 213 11.49 -11.72 8.80
N ILE A 214 10.77 -12.38 7.90
CA ILE A 214 10.01 -13.60 8.13
C ILE A 214 10.47 -14.64 7.11
N HIS A 215 10.71 -15.88 7.57
CA HIS A 215 11.13 -16.96 6.68
C HIS A 215 10.02 -17.34 5.68
N GLY A 216 10.41 -17.61 4.45
CA GLY A 216 9.56 -17.98 3.34
C GLY A 216 9.67 -17.01 2.15
N ARG A 217 8.85 -17.25 1.14
CA ARG A 217 8.74 -16.46 -0.08
C ARG A 217 7.42 -15.70 -0.14
N HIS A 218 7.31 -14.74 -1.06
CA HIS A 218 6.14 -13.87 -1.21
C HIS A 218 4.79 -14.64 -1.25
N ASN A 219 4.74 -15.74 -1.98
CA ASN A 219 3.53 -16.54 -2.15
C ASN A 219 3.37 -17.70 -1.13
N ASP A 220 4.32 -17.86 -0.19
CA ASP A 220 4.20 -18.88 0.86
C ASP A 220 3.14 -18.48 1.91
N ASP A 221 2.90 -19.36 2.87
CA ASP A 221 1.92 -19.16 3.93
C ASP A 221 2.00 -17.75 4.54
N THR A 222 0.91 -17.02 4.42
CA THR A 222 0.77 -15.65 4.93
C THR A 222 0.42 -15.59 6.41
N GLY A 223 0.15 -16.71 7.07
CA GLY A 223 -0.34 -16.76 8.45
C GLY A 223 0.58 -16.03 9.44
N ALA A 224 1.89 -16.18 9.31
CA ALA A 224 2.86 -15.51 10.17
C ALA A 224 2.88 -13.99 9.94
N ILE A 225 2.83 -13.55 8.68
CA ILE A 225 2.77 -12.13 8.31
C ILE A 225 1.47 -11.49 8.78
N VAL A 226 0.32 -12.15 8.58
CA VAL A 226 -0.98 -11.62 9.01
C VAL A 226 -1.04 -11.47 10.52
N LYS A 227 -0.54 -12.46 11.29
CA LYS A 227 -0.46 -12.35 12.75
C LYS A 227 0.42 -11.18 13.20
N TRP A 228 1.60 -11.05 12.59
CA TRP A 228 2.50 -9.94 12.88
C TRP A 228 1.83 -8.59 12.53
N PHE A 229 1.23 -8.49 11.35
CA PHE A 229 0.55 -7.30 10.86
C PHE A 229 -0.55 -6.84 11.84
N VAL A 230 -1.43 -7.74 12.25
CA VAL A 230 -2.48 -7.45 13.25
C VAL A 230 -1.87 -7.02 14.57
N SER A 231 -0.80 -7.68 15.04
CA SER A 231 -0.13 -7.29 16.29
C SER A 231 0.47 -5.89 16.23
N GLN A 232 1.00 -5.47 15.07
CA GLN A 232 1.50 -4.11 14.91
C GLN A 232 0.38 -3.06 14.90
N TYR A 233 -0.77 -3.37 14.33
CA TYR A 233 -1.94 -2.50 14.44
C TYR A 233 -2.34 -2.29 15.89
N TYR A 234 -2.49 -3.36 16.67
CA TYR A 234 -2.81 -3.23 18.09
C TYR A 234 -1.76 -2.44 18.87
N LYS A 235 -0.49 -2.62 18.51
CA LYS A 235 0.59 -1.84 19.12
C LYS A 235 0.47 -0.35 18.80
N ILE A 236 0.23 0.02 17.54
CA ILE A 236 -0.01 1.42 17.14
C ILE A 236 -1.21 2.00 17.91
N LEU A 237 -2.33 1.27 17.96
CA LEU A 237 -3.53 1.72 18.65
C LEU A 237 -3.27 1.98 20.15
N ALA A 238 -2.61 1.05 20.81
CA ALA A 238 -2.34 1.15 22.26
C ALA A 238 -1.27 2.19 22.60
N GLU A 239 -0.13 2.17 21.89
CA GLU A 239 1.02 3.00 22.25
C GLU A 239 0.92 4.43 21.70
N ASP A 240 0.42 4.59 20.46
CA ASP A 240 0.42 5.89 19.80
C ASP A 240 -0.91 6.64 19.98
N PHE A 241 -2.02 5.92 20.00
CA PHE A 241 -3.36 6.51 20.09
C PHE A 241 -4.06 6.24 21.44
N HIS A 242 -3.39 5.58 22.37
CA HIS A 242 -3.87 5.30 23.73
C HIS A 242 -5.26 4.65 23.75
N ARG A 243 -5.50 3.76 22.80
CA ARG A 243 -6.77 3.05 22.70
C ARG A 243 -6.74 1.75 23.51
N ASP A 244 -7.85 1.45 24.15
CA ASP A 244 -8.07 0.13 24.73
C ASP A 244 -8.27 -0.89 23.59
N VAL A 245 -7.38 -1.85 23.50
CA VAL A 245 -7.43 -2.96 22.54
C VAL A 245 -7.62 -4.25 23.31
N GLU A 246 -8.80 -4.87 23.16
CA GLU A 246 -9.15 -6.17 23.76
C GLU A 246 -8.77 -7.35 22.84
#